data_175448e7f0120295c86d388b54f7e333
#
_entry.id   175448e7f0120295c86d388b54f7e333
#
_cell.length_a   1.000
_cell.length_b   1.000
_cell.length_c   1.000
_cell.angle_alpha   90.00
_cell.angle_beta   90.00
_cell.angle_gamma   90.00
#
_symmetry.space_group_name_H-M   'P 1'
#
loop_
_entity.id
_entity.type
_entity.pdbx_description
1 polymer ?
#
loop_
_entity_poly.entity_id
_entity_poly.type
_entity_poly.pdbx_seq_one_letter_code
_entity_poly.pdbx_strand_id
1 'polypeptide(L)'
;MFINGKTVFFDSPPRLTGSAGVVGKKEGEGPLRDDFDAIFEDTTMGQESFELAESAMLHAAIIRALSNAAKSPSDVQFAMTGDLLDQCVGSCFAMKDLQIPFIGMYGACSTMALTMATAAMLVDGGVSCCVAGASSHFCSSERQFRFPLEYGGQRPPTAQWTVTGAGAAVIEPENSLNAADSLKIRAVHIGTITDLGIKDANNMGAAMAPAYVSMVT
;
A
#
# COMPACT_ATOMS: atom_id res chain seq x y z
N MET A 1 8.85 -7.54 21.32
CA MET A 1 8.99 -6.08 20.98
C MET A 1 9.18 -5.22 22.21
N PHE A 2 9.84 -4.06 22.06
CA PHE A 2 9.91 -3.02 23.09
C PHE A 2 9.70 -1.63 22.46
N ILE A 3 9.27 -0.65 23.26
CA ILE A 3 8.95 0.70 22.79
C ILE A 3 9.97 1.68 23.37
N ASN A 4 10.54 2.52 22.52
CA ASN A 4 11.38 3.64 22.93
C ASN A 4 10.87 4.91 22.23
N GLY A 5 10.29 5.81 23.02
CA GLY A 5 9.64 7.01 22.51
C GLY A 5 8.48 6.66 21.56
N LYS A 6 8.61 7.04 20.27
CA LYS A 6 7.63 6.78 19.21
C LYS A 6 7.98 5.56 18.37
N THR A 7 9.02 4.81 18.72
CA THR A 7 9.53 3.69 17.93
C THR A 7 9.26 2.38 18.64
N VAL A 8 8.66 1.46 17.92
CA VAL A 8 8.50 0.06 18.29
C VAL A 8 9.63 -0.73 17.66
N PHE A 9 10.44 -1.39 18.46
CA PHE A 9 11.51 -2.30 18.01
C PHE A 9 11.09 -3.74 18.19
N PHE A 10 11.46 -4.59 17.25
CA PHE A 10 11.18 -6.02 17.28
C PHE A 10 12.41 -6.80 17.74
N ASP A 11 12.27 -7.65 18.78
CA ASP A 11 13.34 -8.52 19.26
C ASP A 11 13.62 -9.64 18.27
N SER A 12 12.56 -10.17 17.62
CA SER A 12 12.63 -11.11 16.50
C SER A 12 12.01 -10.45 15.26
N PRO A 13 12.81 -9.71 14.49
CA PRO A 13 12.29 -8.87 13.41
C PRO A 13 11.49 -9.65 12.37
N PRO A 14 10.20 -9.34 12.16
CA PRO A 14 9.43 -9.94 11.09
C PRO A 14 10.09 -9.77 9.72
N ARG A 15 9.81 -10.68 8.83
CA ARG A 15 10.40 -10.75 7.49
C ARG A 15 9.39 -10.47 6.42
N LEU A 16 9.81 -9.73 5.42
CA LEU A 16 9.10 -9.57 4.16
C LEU A 16 9.56 -10.70 3.23
N THR A 17 8.78 -11.76 3.15
CA THR A 17 9.14 -13.01 2.44
C THR A 17 8.69 -13.03 0.99
N GLY A 18 7.77 -12.15 0.61
CA GLY A 18 7.34 -11.94 -0.77
C GLY A 18 6.74 -10.56 -0.94
N SER A 19 6.90 -10.00 -2.10
CA SER A 19 6.29 -8.71 -2.46
C SER A 19 5.92 -8.71 -3.93
N ALA A 20 5.01 -7.81 -4.30
CA ALA A 20 4.72 -7.52 -5.69
C ALA A 20 4.22 -6.09 -5.86
N GLY A 21 4.65 -5.48 -6.96
CA GLY A 21 4.15 -4.19 -7.45
C GLY A 21 3.54 -4.34 -8.83
N VAL A 22 2.27 -3.96 -8.98
CA VAL A 22 1.57 -3.97 -10.26
C VAL A 22 1.06 -2.58 -10.59
N VAL A 23 1.16 -2.17 -11.83
CA VAL A 23 0.88 -0.77 -12.22
C VAL A 23 0.12 -0.69 -13.53
N GLY A 24 -0.44 0.50 -13.77
CA GLY A 24 -1.06 0.86 -15.04
C GLY A 24 -0.04 1.27 -16.09
N LYS A 25 -0.56 1.52 -17.30
CA LYS A 25 0.22 1.88 -18.47
C LYS A 25 1.15 3.07 -18.25
N LYS A 26 0.64 4.13 -17.65
CA LYS A 26 1.39 5.37 -17.44
C LYS A 26 2.62 5.17 -16.56
N GLU A 27 2.49 4.43 -15.50
CA GLU A 27 3.58 4.08 -14.59
C GLU A 27 4.59 3.17 -15.28
N GLY A 28 4.10 2.28 -16.16
CA GLY A 28 4.94 1.42 -17.01
C GLY A 28 5.74 2.17 -18.08
N GLU A 29 5.44 3.43 -18.36
CA GLU A 29 6.24 4.31 -19.23
C GLU A 29 7.36 5.04 -18.46
N GLY A 30 7.38 4.90 -17.13
CA GLY A 30 8.32 5.57 -16.25
C GLY A 30 9.66 4.83 -16.08
N PRO A 31 10.59 5.43 -15.33
CA PRO A 31 11.95 4.90 -15.16
C PRO A 31 12.02 3.60 -14.35
N LEU A 32 10.96 3.23 -13.62
CA LEU A 32 10.89 2.01 -12.81
C LEU A 32 10.16 0.87 -13.55
N ARG A 33 9.96 1.00 -14.86
CA ARG A 33 9.22 0.02 -15.66
C ARG A 33 9.63 -1.42 -15.42
N ASP A 34 10.93 -1.66 -15.41
CA ASP A 34 11.51 -3.02 -15.35
C ASP A 34 11.50 -3.60 -13.92
N ASP A 35 11.15 -2.80 -12.92
CA ASP A 35 11.05 -3.19 -11.51
C ASP A 35 9.63 -3.64 -11.12
N PHE A 36 8.63 -3.42 -11.97
CA PHE A 36 7.26 -3.84 -11.69
C PHE A 36 7.01 -5.29 -12.09
N ASP A 37 6.30 -6.03 -11.25
CA ASP A 37 5.92 -7.43 -11.51
C ASP A 37 4.89 -7.58 -12.63
N ALA A 38 4.07 -6.55 -12.87
CA ALA A 38 3.17 -6.48 -14.01
C ALA A 38 2.78 -5.05 -14.36
N ILE A 39 2.60 -4.81 -15.65
CA ILE A 39 2.10 -3.55 -16.21
C ILE A 39 0.83 -3.88 -16.98
N PHE A 40 -0.27 -3.22 -16.63
CA PHE A 40 -1.55 -3.39 -17.31
C PHE A 40 -1.76 -2.28 -18.33
N GLU A 41 -1.75 -2.63 -19.61
CA GLU A 41 -1.98 -1.68 -20.72
C GLU A 41 -3.40 -1.14 -20.72
N ASP A 42 -4.38 -1.97 -20.34
CA ASP A 42 -5.75 -1.55 -20.08
C ASP A 42 -5.92 -1.25 -18.59
N THR A 43 -6.01 0.04 -18.25
CA THR A 43 -6.18 0.50 -16.87
C THR A 43 -7.55 0.19 -16.30
N THR A 44 -8.52 -0.19 -17.10
CA THR A 44 -9.81 -0.71 -16.63
C THR A 44 -9.73 -2.19 -16.27
N MET A 45 -8.70 -2.91 -16.72
CA MET A 45 -8.54 -4.35 -16.58
C MET A 45 -9.79 -5.15 -17.02
N GLY A 46 -10.52 -4.62 -18.01
CA GLY A 46 -11.77 -5.21 -18.50
C GLY A 46 -12.95 -5.07 -17.52
N GLN A 47 -12.83 -4.26 -16.47
CA GLN A 47 -13.88 -4.04 -15.48
C GLN A 47 -14.85 -2.93 -15.91
N GLU A 48 -16.07 -2.95 -15.35
CA GLU A 48 -17.10 -1.99 -15.66
C GLU A 48 -16.90 -0.62 -14.99
N SER A 49 -16.06 -0.54 -13.96
CA SER A 49 -15.74 0.72 -13.27
C SER A 49 -14.28 0.79 -12.84
N PHE A 50 -13.79 2.00 -12.59
CA PHE A 50 -12.42 2.22 -12.11
C PHE A 50 -12.21 1.71 -10.68
N GLU A 51 -13.24 1.68 -9.85
CA GLU A 51 -13.19 1.11 -8.51
C GLU A 51 -13.00 -0.42 -8.57
N LEU A 52 -13.69 -1.08 -9.48
CA LEU A 52 -13.51 -2.52 -9.72
C LEU A 52 -12.13 -2.81 -10.34
N ALA A 53 -11.65 -1.94 -11.23
CA ALA A 53 -10.29 -2.05 -11.78
C ALA A 53 -9.23 -1.93 -10.67
N GLU A 54 -9.38 -0.99 -9.74
CA GLU A 54 -8.50 -0.86 -8.59
C GLU A 54 -8.51 -2.12 -7.72
N SER A 55 -9.70 -2.67 -7.45
CA SER A 55 -9.86 -3.93 -6.72
C SER A 55 -9.15 -5.09 -7.42
N ALA A 56 -9.27 -5.19 -8.73
CA ALA A 56 -8.61 -6.22 -9.52
C ALA A 56 -7.08 -6.07 -9.51
N MET A 57 -6.56 -4.84 -9.51
CA MET A 57 -5.13 -4.58 -9.36
C MET A 57 -4.60 -5.00 -7.99
N LEU A 58 -5.31 -4.65 -6.92
CA LEU A 58 -4.93 -5.07 -5.56
C LEU A 58 -4.95 -6.59 -5.41
N HIS A 59 -5.99 -7.24 -5.92
CA HIS A 59 -6.07 -8.70 -5.96
C HIS A 59 -4.88 -9.30 -6.71
N ALA A 60 -4.52 -8.77 -7.88
CA ALA A 60 -3.39 -9.24 -8.67
C ALA A 60 -2.04 -9.05 -7.95
N ALA A 61 -1.86 -7.93 -7.24
CA ALA A 61 -0.66 -7.69 -6.43
C ALA A 61 -0.55 -8.71 -5.29
N ILE A 62 -1.64 -8.97 -4.56
CA ILE A 62 -1.66 -9.93 -3.45
C ILE A 62 -1.33 -11.35 -3.94
N ILE A 63 -1.97 -11.82 -5.00
CA ILE A 63 -1.71 -13.16 -5.54
C ILE A 63 -0.25 -13.30 -5.97
N ARG A 64 0.33 -12.28 -6.61
CA ARG A 64 1.75 -12.30 -6.99
C ARG A 64 2.68 -12.30 -5.77
N ALA A 65 2.42 -11.44 -4.80
CA ALA A 65 3.21 -11.41 -3.56
C ALA A 65 3.19 -12.77 -2.84
N LEU A 66 2.03 -13.41 -2.75
CA LEU A 66 1.87 -14.75 -2.19
C LEU A 66 2.66 -15.79 -3.01
N SER A 67 2.56 -15.75 -4.33
CA SER A 67 3.34 -16.63 -5.22
C SER A 67 4.84 -16.46 -5.00
N ASN A 68 5.33 -15.22 -4.88
CA ASN A 68 6.73 -14.91 -4.63
C ASN A 68 7.19 -15.40 -3.23
N ALA A 69 6.27 -15.48 -2.27
CA ALA A 69 6.51 -16.08 -0.95
C ALA A 69 6.31 -17.62 -0.91
N ALA A 70 5.98 -18.25 -2.03
CA ALA A 70 5.55 -19.66 -2.11
C ALA A 70 4.37 -19.97 -1.16
N LYS A 71 3.39 -19.07 -1.12
CA LYS A 71 2.18 -19.14 -0.28
C LYS A 71 0.91 -19.11 -1.13
N SER A 72 -0.19 -19.51 -0.51
CA SER A 72 -1.55 -19.41 -1.03
C SER A 72 -2.41 -18.53 -0.10
N PRO A 73 -3.59 -18.08 -0.53
CA PRO A 73 -4.51 -17.35 0.36
C PRO A 73 -4.87 -18.09 1.64
N SER A 74 -4.91 -19.43 1.62
CA SER A 74 -5.22 -20.25 2.80
C SER A 74 -4.10 -20.27 3.86
N ASP A 75 -2.89 -19.84 3.53
CA ASP A 75 -1.77 -19.73 4.47
C ASP A 75 -1.80 -18.41 5.25
N VAL A 76 -2.61 -17.44 4.80
CA VAL A 76 -2.68 -16.10 5.38
C VAL A 76 -3.71 -16.05 6.51
N GLN A 77 -3.29 -15.66 7.70
CA GLN A 77 -4.20 -15.51 8.83
C GLN A 77 -4.95 -14.18 8.80
N PHE A 78 -4.27 -13.09 8.42
CA PHE A 78 -4.87 -11.76 8.31
C PHE A 78 -4.30 -10.99 7.12
N ALA A 79 -5.18 -10.25 6.45
CA ALA A 79 -4.79 -9.24 5.47
C ALA A 79 -5.11 -7.85 5.99
N MET A 80 -4.13 -6.96 5.95
CA MET A 80 -4.27 -5.53 6.18
C MET A 80 -4.11 -4.84 4.85
N THR A 81 -5.18 -4.30 4.31
CA THR A 81 -5.11 -3.56 3.05
C THR A 81 -5.93 -2.29 3.10
N GLY A 82 -5.60 -1.36 2.22
CA GLY A 82 -6.33 -0.13 2.08
C GLY A 82 -6.15 0.48 0.69
N ASP A 83 -6.94 1.47 0.43
CA ASP A 83 -6.96 2.21 -0.82
C ASP A 83 -7.21 3.71 -0.54
N LEU A 84 -7.30 4.52 -1.58
CA LEU A 84 -7.57 5.94 -1.43
C LEU A 84 -9.08 6.28 -1.38
N LEU A 85 -9.95 5.30 -1.61
CA LEU A 85 -11.38 5.53 -1.63
C LEU A 85 -11.97 5.53 -0.21
N ASP A 86 -13.03 6.28 0.00
CA ASP A 86 -13.77 6.27 1.26
C ASP A 86 -14.25 4.86 1.60
N GLN A 87 -14.09 4.50 2.88
CA GLN A 87 -14.50 3.22 3.42
C GLN A 87 -13.77 2.00 2.85
N CYS A 88 -12.59 2.17 2.25
CA CYS A 88 -11.76 1.10 1.68
C CYS A 88 -12.53 0.23 0.67
N VAL A 89 -13.28 0.85 -0.23
CA VAL A 89 -14.15 0.15 -1.19
C VAL A 89 -13.34 -0.78 -2.09
N GLY A 90 -12.22 -0.29 -2.66
CA GLY A 90 -11.33 -1.08 -3.51
C GLY A 90 -10.81 -2.31 -2.79
N SER A 91 -10.33 -2.12 -1.56
CA SER A 91 -9.80 -3.20 -0.72
C SER A 91 -10.86 -4.22 -0.33
N CYS A 92 -12.06 -3.78 0.06
CA CYS A 92 -13.14 -4.69 0.44
C CYS A 92 -13.53 -5.64 -0.70
N PHE A 93 -13.63 -5.13 -1.93
CA PHE A 93 -13.95 -5.98 -3.09
C PHE A 93 -12.80 -6.91 -3.45
N ALA A 94 -11.55 -6.46 -3.39
CA ALA A 94 -10.39 -7.30 -3.63
C ALA A 94 -10.32 -8.48 -2.62
N MET A 95 -10.57 -8.20 -1.35
CA MET A 95 -10.49 -9.21 -0.28
C MET A 95 -11.67 -10.17 -0.26
N LYS A 96 -12.84 -9.76 -0.79
CA LYS A 96 -14.01 -10.63 -0.91
C LYS A 96 -13.70 -11.94 -1.64
N ASP A 97 -12.94 -11.86 -2.72
CA ASP A 97 -12.65 -13.02 -3.56
C ASP A 97 -11.52 -13.89 -2.98
N LEU A 98 -10.64 -13.32 -2.17
CA LEU A 98 -9.53 -14.02 -1.52
C LEU A 98 -9.94 -14.80 -0.27
N GLN A 99 -11.09 -14.46 0.34
CA GLN A 99 -11.62 -15.11 1.54
C GLN A 99 -10.64 -15.14 2.73
N ILE A 100 -9.76 -14.14 2.83
CA ILE A 100 -8.83 -13.96 3.94
C ILE A 100 -9.47 -13.04 4.99
N PRO A 101 -9.36 -13.31 6.29
CA PRO A 101 -9.76 -12.37 7.34
C PRO A 101 -9.11 -10.99 7.13
N PHE A 102 -9.93 -9.93 7.11
CA PHE A 102 -9.54 -8.64 6.56
C PHE A 102 -9.67 -7.51 7.58
N ILE A 103 -8.65 -6.67 7.63
CA ILE A 103 -8.62 -5.42 8.38
C ILE A 103 -8.42 -4.28 7.38
N GLY A 104 -9.50 -3.53 7.11
CA GLY A 104 -9.44 -2.34 6.25
C GLY A 104 -8.71 -1.21 6.95
N MET A 105 -7.74 -0.60 6.28
CA MET A 105 -6.90 0.46 6.82
C MET A 105 -6.88 1.67 5.90
N TYR A 106 -6.94 2.86 6.48
CA TYR A 106 -6.89 4.10 5.72
C TYR A 106 -5.86 5.06 6.31
N GLY A 107 -4.89 5.41 5.50
CA GLY A 107 -3.83 6.37 5.82
C GLY A 107 -3.45 7.22 4.62
N ALA A 108 -4.33 7.32 3.62
CA ALA A 108 -4.05 7.98 2.33
C ALA A 108 -2.67 7.55 1.77
N CYS A 109 -1.75 8.48 1.55
CA CYS A 109 -0.41 8.19 1.00
C CYS A 109 0.45 7.31 1.93
N SER A 110 0.10 7.15 3.20
CA SER A 110 0.82 6.30 4.16
C SER A 110 0.24 4.90 4.31
N THR A 111 -0.80 4.54 3.56
CA THR A 111 -1.53 3.27 3.74
C THR A 111 -0.60 2.06 3.67
N MET A 112 0.32 1.99 2.69
CA MET A 112 1.24 0.86 2.59
C MET A 112 2.14 0.74 3.82
N ALA A 113 2.70 1.84 4.31
CA ALA A 113 3.51 1.83 5.52
C ALA A 113 2.69 1.45 6.77
N LEU A 114 1.45 1.94 6.86
CA LEU A 114 0.52 1.62 7.94
C LEU A 114 0.16 0.13 7.96
N THR A 115 -0.18 -0.46 6.81
CA THR A 115 -0.52 -1.88 6.70
C THR A 115 0.68 -2.77 7.03
N MET A 116 1.88 -2.44 6.53
CA MET A 116 3.12 -3.17 6.84
C MET A 116 3.48 -3.07 8.33
N ALA A 117 3.36 -1.89 8.93
CA ALA A 117 3.64 -1.68 10.35
C ALA A 117 2.71 -2.52 11.22
N THR A 118 1.42 -2.52 10.92
CA THR A 118 0.42 -3.30 11.66
C THR A 118 0.64 -4.80 11.47
N ALA A 119 0.93 -5.24 10.25
CA ALA A 119 1.26 -6.64 9.97
C ALA A 119 2.49 -7.11 10.76
N ALA A 120 3.54 -6.29 10.80
CA ALA A 120 4.74 -6.61 11.56
C ALA A 120 4.46 -6.74 13.07
N MET A 121 3.65 -5.85 13.64
CA MET A 121 3.25 -5.93 15.05
C MET A 121 2.40 -7.18 15.33
N LEU A 122 1.50 -7.58 14.44
CA LEU A 122 0.70 -8.79 14.58
C LEU A 122 1.57 -10.05 14.49
N VAL A 123 2.52 -10.07 13.57
CA VAL A 123 3.46 -11.20 13.43
C VAL A 123 4.36 -11.34 14.66
N ASP A 124 4.89 -10.25 15.20
CA ASP A 124 5.62 -10.27 16.48
C ASP A 124 4.71 -10.70 17.65
N GLY A 125 3.41 -10.43 17.56
CA GLY A 125 2.38 -10.90 18.50
C GLY A 125 1.95 -12.35 18.35
N GLY A 126 2.53 -13.11 17.40
CA GLY A 126 2.31 -14.56 17.24
C GLY A 126 1.51 -14.97 16.00
N VAL A 127 1.16 -14.04 15.11
CA VAL A 127 0.55 -14.39 13.83
C VAL A 127 1.61 -14.97 12.89
N SER A 128 1.29 -16.08 12.23
CA SER A 128 2.26 -16.80 11.40
C SER A 128 2.44 -16.26 9.99
N CYS A 129 1.42 -15.61 9.44
CA CYS A 129 1.47 -15.03 8.09
C CYS A 129 0.44 -13.91 7.94
N CYS A 130 0.91 -12.74 7.53
CA CYS A 130 0.09 -11.60 7.18
C CYS A 130 0.36 -11.13 5.76
N VAL A 131 -0.67 -10.56 5.12
CA VAL A 131 -0.53 -9.77 3.90
C VAL A 131 -0.78 -8.30 4.23
N ALA A 132 0.14 -7.44 3.82
CA ALA A 132 -0.03 -5.99 3.80
C ALA A 132 -0.19 -5.52 2.36
N GLY A 133 -1.08 -4.58 2.10
CA GLY A 133 -1.29 -4.07 0.74
C GLY A 133 -1.88 -2.68 0.69
N ALA A 134 -1.66 -2.01 -0.42
CA ALA A 134 -2.28 -0.74 -0.74
C ALA A 134 -2.49 -0.60 -2.24
N SER A 135 -3.53 0.10 -2.63
CA SER A 135 -3.84 0.40 -4.02
C SER A 135 -4.25 1.85 -4.23
N SER A 136 -4.21 2.27 -5.46
CA SER A 136 -4.86 3.48 -5.94
C SER A 136 -5.15 3.35 -7.44
N HIS A 137 -6.19 4.03 -7.89
CA HIS A 137 -6.47 4.20 -9.31
C HIS A 137 -6.68 5.67 -9.60
N PHE A 138 -5.96 6.21 -10.58
CA PHE A 138 -6.01 7.63 -10.92
C PHE A 138 -7.45 8.14 -11.07
N CYS A 139 -8.26 7.48 -11.89
CA CYS A 139 -9.60 7.98 -12.19
C CYS A 139 -10.55 7.95 -10.99
N SER A 140 -10.55 6.88 -10.19
CA SER A 140 -11.41 6.78 -9.01
C SER A 140 -10.98 7.77 -7.93
N SER A 141 -9.69 7.86 -7.64
CA SER A 141 -9.14 8.77 -6.63
C SER A 141 -9.34 10.25 -7.01
N GLU A 142 -9.09 10.62 -8.26
CA GLU A 142 -9.29 11.99 -8.72
C GLU A 142 -10.76 12.40 -8.63
N ARG A 143 -11.68 11.51 -8.98
CA ARG A 143 -13.12 11.77 -8.88
C ARG A 143 -13.54 12.02 -7.44
N GLN A 144 -12.98 11.28 -6.49
CA GLN A 144 -13.37 11.38 -5.09
C GLN A 144 -12.71 12.54 -4.35
N PHE A 145 -11.41 12.77 -4.54
CA PHE A 145 -10.65 13.72 -3.75
C PHE A 145 -10.51 15.10 -4.39
N ARG A 146 -10.64 15.17 -5.70
CA ARG A 146 -10.49 16.43 -6.44
C ARG A 146 -11.80 16.91 -7.06
N PHE A 147 -12.92 16.36 -6.66
CA PHE A 147 -14.22 16.91 -6.95
C PHE A 147 -14.54 18.03 -5.93
N PRO A 148 -14.97 19.25 -6.35
CA PRO A 148 -15.09 19.63 -7.74
C PRO A 148 -13.80 20.30 -8.24
N LEU A 149 -13.00 19.58 -9.01
CA LEU A 149 -12.10 20.25 -9.93
C LEU A 149 -12.96 21.13 -10.82
N GLU A 150 -12.52 22.36 -11.08
CA GLU A 150 -13.19 23.22 -12.04
C GLU A 150 -13.38 22.43 -13.34
N TYR A 151 -14.62 22.30 -13.74
CA TYR A 151 -15.00 21.49 -14.88
C TYR A 151 -14.26 22.01 -16.13
N GLY A 152 -13.43 21.15 -16.73
CA GLY A 152 -12.59 21.53 -17.85
C GLY A 152 -11.28 22.25 -17.49
N GLY A 153 -10.92 22.31 -16.22
CA GLY A 153 -9.61 22.82 -15.78
C GLY A 153 -8.49 21.96 -16.34
N GLN A 154 -7.58 22.59 -17.12
CA GLN A 154 -6.40 21.90 -17.62
C GLN A 154 -5.34 21.81 -16.53
N ARG A 155 -4.82 20.61 -16.27
CA ARG A 155 -3.71 20.44 -15.33
C ARG A 155 -2.44 21.10 -15.86
N PRO A 156 -1.72 21.86 -15.03
CA PRO A 156 -0.40 22.33 -15.41
C PRO A 156 0.57 21.15 -15.57
N PRO A 157 1.60 21.27 -16.41
CA PRO A 157 2.59 20.20 -16.61
C PRO A 157 3.31 19.75 -15.34
N THR A 158 3.34 20.61 -14.31
CA THR A 158 3.96 20.36 -13.01
C THR A 158 3.02 19.67 -12.01
N ALA A 159 1.75 19.46 -12.33
CA ALA A 159 0.80 18.81 -11.43
C ALA A 159 1.18 17.34 -11.23
N GLN A 160 1.16 16.91 -9.97
CA GLN A 160 1.34 15.52 -9.63
C GLN A 160 0.09 14.71 -10.01
N TRP A 161 0.32 13.44 -10.35
CA TRP A 161 -0.72 12.50 -10.73
C TRP A 161 -0.85 11.42 -9.65
N THR A 162 -2.08 11.02 -9.35
CA THR A 162 -2.31 9.82 -8.53
C THR A 162 -1.86 8.61 -9.32
N VAL A 163 -1.10 7.73 -8.69
CA VAL A 163 -0.63 6.48 -9.29
C VAL A 163 -1.81 5.54 -9.55
N THR A 164 -1.80 4.85 -10.68
CA THR A 164 -2.64 3.68 -10.93
C THR A 164 -1.81 2.44 -10.69
N GLY A 165 -2.04 1.79 -9.56
CA GLY A 165 -1.24 0.62 -9.18
C GLY A 165 -1.63 0.05 -7.83
N ALA A 166 -1.06 -1.10 -7.52
CA ALA A 166 -1.18 -1.75 -6.23
C ALA A 166 0.14 -2.40 -5.82
N GLY A 167 0.41 -2.37 -4.53
CA GLY A 167 1.53 -3.07 -3.92
C GLY A 167 1.06 -4.01 -2.83
N ALA A 168 1.71 -5.17 -2.72
CA ALA A 168 1.46 -6.12 -1.64
C ALA A 168 2.76 -6.72 -1.10
N ALA A 169 2.76 -7.07 0.18
CA ALA A 169 3.86 -7.69 0.87
C ALA A 169 3.37 -8.80 1.78
N VAL A 170 4.08 -9.93 1.79
CA VAL A 170 3.86 -11.04 2.72
C VAL A 170 4.82 -10.89 3.88
N ILE A 171 4.28 -10.89 5.10
CA ILE A 171 5.05 -10.67 6.32
C ILE A 171 4.90 -11.89 7.22
N GLU A 172 6.04 -12.47 7.61
CA GLU A 172 6.14 -13.70 8.38
C GLU A 172 7.15 -13.57 9.55
N PRO A 173 7.13 -14.47 10.53
CA PRO A 173 8.13 -14.50 11.60
C PRO A 173 9.56 -14.68 11.08
N GLU A 174 10.55 -14.26 11.87
CA GLU A 174 11.98 -14.36 11.53
C GLU A 174 12.44 -15.79 11.22
N ASN A 175 11.83 -16.78 11.83
CA ASN A 175 12.15 -18.21 11.69
C ASN A 175 11.33 -18.92 10.60
N SER A 176 10.58 -18.22 9.77
CA SER A 176 9.88 -18.80 8.63
C SER A 176 10.85 -19.46 7.65
N LEU A 177 10.44 -20.55 7.00
CA LEU A 177 11.28 -21.31 6.06
C LEU A 177 11.83 -20.49 4.90
N ASN A 178 11.07 -19.47 4.47
CA ASN A 178 11.43 -18.60 3.34
C ASN A 178 12.15 -17.31 3.78
N ALA A 179 12.55 -17.22 5.05
CA ALA A 179 13.04 -15.96 5.63
C ALA A 179 14.55 -15.71 5.42
N ALA A 180 15.35 -16.69 5.01
CA ALA A 180 16.83 -16.61 5.06
C ALA A 180 17.40 -15.37 4.35
N ASP A 181 16.93 -15.09 3.12
CA ASP A 181 17.41 -13.97 2.29
C ASP A 181 16.42 -12.80 2.19
N SER A 182 15.37 -12.80 3.01
CA SER A 182 14.31 -11.79 2.97
C SER A 182 14.65 -10.55 3.81
N LEU A 183 14.01 -9.42 3.47
CA LEU A 183 14.19 -8.16 4.19
C LEU A 183 13.60 -8.26 5.61
N LYS A 184 14.27 -7.63 6.58
CA LYS A 184 13.81 -7.56 7.98
C LYS A 184 13.13 -6.23 8.26
N ILE A 185 11.97 -6.29 8.90
CA ILE A 185 11.35 -5.11 9.50
C ILE A 185 11.88 -5.01 10.94
N ARG A 186 12.88 -4.16 11.17
CA ARG A 186 13.53 -4.05 12.48
C ARG A 186 12.77 -3.19 13.48
N ALA A 187 12.12 -2.16 12.97
CA ALA A 187 11.41 -1.20 13.80
C ALA A 187 10.30 -0.50 13.00
N VAL A 188 9.33 0.02 13.72
CA VAL A 188 8.27 0.90 13.22
C VAL A 188 8.31 2.20 13.99
N HIS A 189 8.43 3.32 13.30
CA HIS A 189 8.33 4.63 13.90
C HIS A 189 6.97 5.26 13.59
N ILE A 190 6.26 5.72 14.62
CA ILE A 190 4.95 6.35 14.49
C ILE A 190 5.11 7.86 14.67
N GLY A 191 4.86 8.60 13.59
CA GLY A 191 4.99 10.06 13.57
C GLY A 191 3.88 10.78 14.33
N THR A 192 4.09 12.07 14.54
CA THR A 192 3.09 12.99 15.07
C THR A 192 2.60 13.90 13.96
N ILE A 193 1.30 14.16 13.93
CA ILE A 193 0.73 15.10 12.95
C ILE A 193 1.30 16.50 13.20
N THR A 194 1.81 17.11 12.15
CA THR A 194 2.32 18.48 12.16
C THR A 194 1.64 19.28 11.05
N ASP A 195 0.90 20.31 11.42
CA ASP A 195 0.29 21.23 10.45
C ASP A 195 1.11 22.54 10.40
N LEU A 196 1.66 22.83 9.24
CA LEU A 196 2.37 24.09 8.95
C LEU A 196 1.48 25.13 8.25
N GLY A 197 0.18 24.90 8.20
CA GLY A 197 -0.78 25.82 7.60
C GLY A 197 -0.68 25.94 6.08
N ILE A 198 -0.26 24.89 5.38
CA ILE A 198 -0.20 24.87 3.91
C ILE A 198 -1.63 24.97 3.36
N LYS A 199 -1.90 26.02 2.57
CA LYS A 199 -3.23 26.29 1.99
C LYS A 199 -3.37 25.88 0.53
N ASP A 200 -2.25 25.66 -0.17
CA ASP A 200 -2.26 25.24 -1.57
C ASP A 200 -2.40 23.71 -1.65
N ALA A 201 -3.59 23.25 -2.00
CA ALA A 201 -3.89 21.83 -2.16
C ALA A 201 -3.05 21.14 -3.27
N ASN A 202 -2.47 21.91 -4.19
CA ASN A 202 -1.60 21.36 -5.23
C ASN A 202 -0.14 21.19 -4.75
N ASN A 203 0.22 21.76 -3.60
CA ASN A 203 1.58 21.68 -3.06
C ASN A 203 1.68 20.59 -1.99
N MET A 204 1.44 19.35 -2.40
CA MET A 204 1.52 18.19 -1.50
C MET A 204 2.92 17.99 -0.92
N GLY A 205 3.97 18.32 -1.69
CA GLY A 205 5.35 18.21 -1.22
C GLY A 205 5.64 19.08 0.00
N ALA A 206 5.13 20.31 0.02
CA ALA A 206 5.27 21.20 1.17
C ALA A 206 4.53 20.69 2.42
N ALA A 207 3.38 20.02 2.23
CA ALA A 207 2.64 19.40 3.33
C ALA A 207 3.33 18.15 3.87
N MET A 208 3.97 17.35 3.02
CA MET A 208 4.60 16.07 3.40
C MET A 208 6.02 16.20 3.92
N ALA A 209 6.79 17.20 3.47
CA ALA A 209 8.18 17.39 3.86
C ALA A 209 8.41 17.49 5.38
N PRO A 210 7.60 18.22 6.17
CA PRO A 210 7.75 18.29 7.61
C PRO A 210 7.55 16.95 8.31
N ALA A 211 6.59 16.15 7.82
CA ALA A 211 6.35 14.81 8.35
C ALA A 211 7.58 13.92 8.12
N TYR A 212 8.13 13.94 6.90
CA TYR A 212 9.35 13.18 6.58
C TYR A 212 10.54 13.62 7.44
N VAL A 213 10.80 14.92 7.55
CA VAL A 213 11.90 15.45 8.37
C VAL A 213 11.75 15.03 9.84
N SER A 214 10.55 15.08 10.40
CA SER A 214 10.29 14.68 11.79
C SER A 214 10.50 13.19 12.08
N MET A 215 10.58 12.38 11.03
CA MET A 215 10.82 10.93 11.13
C MET A 215 12.31 10.55 11.08
N VAL A 216 13.15 11.37 10.44
CA VAL A 216 14.56 11.06 10.21
C VAL A 216 15.53 11.86 11.10
N THR A 217 15.02 12.82 11.87
CA THR A 217 15.75 13.60 12.87
C THR A 217 15.37 13.19 14.29
#